data_74544c93e299f11ee45edaa415a67bad
#
_entry.id   74544c93e299f11ee45edaa415a67bad
#
_cell.length_a   1.000
_cell.length_b   1.000
_cell.length_c   1.000
_cell.angle_alpha   90.00
_cell.angle_beta   90.00
_cell.angle_gamma   90.00
#
_symmetry.space_group_name_H-M   'P 1'
#
loop_
_entity.id
_entity.type
_entity.pdbx_description
1 polymer ?
#
loop_
_entity_poly.entity_id
_entity_poly.type
_entity_poly.pdbx_seq_one_letter_code
_entity_poly.pdbx_strand_id
1 'polypeptide(L)'
;MLLLCSCTAISENEDALPAAATVAEPQPYPVEEGNLIFNSSPVTVGSLSPAVTEMIYELGYGDRLICRSSYCDTPEEVLSLPETGSAANPDIDKIISYAPELLITQSPIANKDTVRLSEAGISLLTLPAPTSLEELYDNYAALADIFAGSIEGNSLAENTLADMKSAVNGAKNSCESIVFIMNIDGDEITAGTGDSFAGDLFSVFGRNIAENDTDYTITAGELIKADPQYIF
;
A
#
# COMPACT_ATOMS: atom_id res chain seq x y z
N MET A 1 12.58 43.60 -83.62
CA MET A 1 11.83 44.24 -82.55
C MET A 1 11.47 43.12 -81.59
N LEU A 2 12.27 42.89 -80.53
CA LEU A 2 12.11 41.82 -79.55
C LEU A 2 11.34 42.43 -78.35
N LEU A 3 10.20 41.84 -78.07
CA LEU A 3 9.49 42.11 -76.84
C LEU A 3 9.87 41.07 -75.79
N LEU A 4 10.56 41.54 -74.73
CA LEU A 4 10.84 40.76 -73.52
C LEU A 4 9.64 40.79 -72.60
N CYS A 5 9.03 39.64 -72.37
CA CYS A 5 7.97 39.46 -71.40
C CYS A 5 8.65 39.08 -70.07
N SER A 6 8.54 39.95 -69.06
CA SER A 6 9.03 39.73 -67.71
C SER A 6 7.95 38.98 -66.91
N CYS A 7 8.19 37.71 -66.56
CA CYS A 7 7.39 36.99 -65.61
C CYS A 7 7.88 37.30 -64.20
N THR A 8 7.11 38.02 -63.43
CA THR A 8 7.29 38.15 -61.99
C THR A 8 6.78 36.88 -61.30
N ALA A 9 7.68 36.15 -60.65
CA ALA A 9 7.33 35.02 -59.81
C ALA A 9 6.63 35.53 -58.54
N ILE A 10 5.40 35.08 -58.32
CA ILE A 10 4.66 35.25 -57.06
C ILE A 10 5.22 34.22 -56.12
N SER A 11 5.87 34.68 -55.01
CA SER A 11 6.25 33.84 -53.89
C SER A 11 4.99 33.46 -53.13
N GLU A 12 4.56 32.21 -53.25
CA GLU A 12 3.57 31.63 -52.37
C GLU A 12 4.21 31.44 -50.99
N ASN A 13 3.77 32.22 -50.05
CA ASN A 13 4.10 32.05 -48.64
C ASN A 13 3.27 30.87 -48.12
N GLU A 14 3.84 29.66 -48.11
CA GLU A 14 3.20 28.55 -47.42
C GLU A 14 3.17 28.88 -45.92
N ASP A 15 2.01 29.29 -45.41
CA ASP A 15 1.72 29.31 -43.97
C ASP A 15 1.89 27.87 -43.47
N ALA A 16 3.05 27.59 -42.89
CA ALA A 16 3.30 26.35 -42.19
C ALA A 16 2.31 26.27 -41.00
N LEU A 17 1.33 25.38 -41.12
CA LEU A 17 0.47 24.98 -40.00
C LEU A 17 1.38 24.66 -38.81
N PRO A 18 1.08 25.18 -37.60
CA PRO A 18 1.84 24.81 -36.42
C PRO A 18 1.78 23.29 -36.28
N ALA A 19 2.95 22.64 -36.18
CA ALA A 19 3.02 21.22 -35.93
C ALA A 19 2.11 20.90 -34.72
N ALA A 20 1.16 19.99 -34.94
CA ALA A 20 0.30 19.52 -33.87
C ALA A 20 1.20 19.10 -32.70
N ALA A 21 1.01 19.71 -31.53
CA ALA A 21 1.73 19.32 -30.34
C ALA A 21 1.46 17.84 -30.13
N THR A 22 2.48 17.03 -30.28
CA THR A 22 2.41 15.60 -29.97
C THR A 22 2.11 15.51 -28.49
N VAL A 23 0.89 15.11 -28.15
CA VAL A 23 0.54 14.77 -26.76
C VAL A 23 1.47 13.62 -26.40
N ALA A 24 2.37 13.85 -25.45
CA ALA A 24 3.25 12.80 -24.98
C ALA A 24 2.38 11.66 -24.43
N GLU A 25 2.66 10.42 -24.82
CA GLU A 25 1.98 9.27 -24.25
C GLU A 25 2.22 9.25 -22.73
N PRO A 26 1.20 8.91 -21.93
CA PRO A 26 1.37 8.82 -20.48
C PRO A 26 2.50 7.82 -20.16
N GLN A 27 3.39 8.22 -19.26
CA GLN A 27 4.49 7.38 -18.81
C GLN A 27 4.11 6.71 -17.50
N PRO A 28 4.50 5.44 -17.27
CA PRO A 28 4.17 4.73 -16.03
C PRO A 28 4.87 5.32 -14.80
N TYR A 29 5.97 6.01 -14.99
CA TYR A 29 6.75 6.68 -13.94
C TYR A 29 7.00 8.16 -14.32
N PRO A 30 7.30 9.05 -13.34
CA PRO A 30 7.53 8.76 -11.93
C PRO A 30 6.23 8.46 -11.15
N VAL A 31 6.38 7.69 -10.05
CA VAL A 31 5.36 7.48 -9.02
C VAL A 31 5.82 8.17 -7.75
N GLU A 32 4.94 8.91 -7.09
CA GLU A 32 5.21 9.58 -5.82
C GLU A 32 4.45 8.85 -4.70
N GLU A 33 5.18 8.41 -3.66
CA GLU A 33 4.59 7.81 -2.47
C GLU A 33 5.30 8.30 -1.21
N GLY A 34 4.52 8.87 -0.30
CA GLY A 34 5.05 9.53 0.89
C GLY A 34 6.01 10.66 0.53
N ASN A 35 7.27 10.53 0.91
CA ASN A 35 8.34 11.48 0.58
C ASN A 35 9.31 10.95 -0.50
N LEU A 36 8.96 9.86 -1.16
CA LEU A 36 9.78 9.20 -2.19
C LEU A 36 9.23 9.47 -3.58
N ILE A 37 10.14 9.50 -4.54
CA ILE A 37 9.83 9.58 -5.98
C ILE A 37 10.49 8.38 -6.64
N PHE A 38 9.68 7.49 -7.18
CA PHE A 38 10.13 6.31 -7.93
C PHE A 38 10.17 6.65 -9.41
N ASN A 39 11.36 6.64 -10.00
CA ASN A 39 11.54 6.86 -11.44
C ASN A 39 11.44 5.56 -12.23
N SER A 40 11.41 4.43 -11.56
CA SER A 40 11.23 3.08 -12.11
C SER A 40 10.81 2.13 -10.99
N SER A 41 10.33 0.94 -11.34
CA SER A 41 10.05 -0.13 -10.38
C SER A 41 11.32 -0.53 -9.61
N PRO A 42 11.28 -0.62 -8.27
CA PRO A 42 12.43 -1.11 -7.50
C PRO A 42 12.71 -2.58 -7.82
N VAL A 43 13.99 -2.91 -8.00
CA VAL A 43 14.43 -4.27 -8.37
C VAL A 43 14.64 -5.14 -7.13
N THR A 44 15.10 -4.55 -6.02
CA THR A 44 15.37 -5.25 -4.77
C THR A 44 14.70 -4.56 -3.60
N VAL A 45 13.94 -5.32 -2.81
CA VAL A 45 13.12 -4.81 -1.71
C VAL A 45 13.39 -5.59 -0.43
N GLY A 46 13.46 -4.88 0.68
CA GLY A 46 13.38 -5.46 2.01
C GLY A 46 12.04 -5.14 2.66
N SER A 47 11.46 -6.09 3.39
CA SER A 47 10.23 -5.85 4.14
C SER A 47 10.42 -6.12 5.64
N LEU A 48 10.05 -5.14 6.47
CA LEU A 48 10.01 -5.27 7.93
C LEU A 48 8.60 -5.53 8.48
N SER A 49 7.60 -5.71 7.59
CA SER A 49 6.20 -5.94 7.97
C SER A 49 5.66 -7.22 7.34
N PRO A 50 5.05 -8.14 8.12
CA PRO A 50 4.34 -9.29 7.58
C PRO A 50 3.28 -8.91 6.54
N ALA A 51 2.38 -7.99 6.87
CA ALA A 51 1.30 -7.58 5.97
C ALA A 51 1.83 -7.01 4.64
N VAL A 52 2.87 -6.16 4.68
CA VAL A 52 3.50 -5.64 3.45
C VAL A 52 4.15 -6.77 2.64
N THR A 53 4.76 -7.74 3.30
CA THR A 53 5.35 -8.92 2.64
C THR A 53 4.28 -9.68 1.88
N GLU A 54 3.15 -9.98 2.53
CA GLU A 54 2.02 -10.68 1.91
C GLU A 54 1.45 -9.89 0.73
N MET A 55 1.21 -8.58 0.88
CA MET A 55 0.74 -7.71 -0.20
C MET A 55 1.67 -7.74 -1.42
N ILE A 56 3.00 -7.71 -1.21
CA ILE A 56 3.98 -7.79 -2.31
C ILE A 56 3.89 -9.13 -3.04
N TYR A 57 3.70 -10.23 -2.32
CA TYR A 57 3.51 -11.54 -2.93
C TYR A 57 2.19 -11.63 -3.70
N GLU A 58 1.09 -11.13 -3.14
CA GLU A 58 -0.24 -11.12 -3.78
C GLU A 58 -0.28 -10.25 -5.03
N LEU A 59 0.47 -9.15 -5.06
CA LEU A 59 0.66 -8.32 -6.25
C LEU A 59 1.59 -8.97 -7.30
N GLY A 60 2.21 -10.12 -7.00
CA GLY A 60 3.06 -10.86 -7.93
C GLY A 60 4.52 -10.40 -7.95
N TYR A 61 4.97 -9.64 -6.97
CA TYR A 61 6.35 -9.11 -6.89
C TYR A 61 7.19 -9.73 -5.76
N GLY A 62 6.80 -10.88 -5.24
CA GLY A 62 7.53 -11.60 -4.20
C GLY A 62 8.99 -11.92 -4.54
N ASP A 63 9.32 -12.08 -5.81
CA ASP A 63 10.68 -12.29 -6.33
C ASP A 63 11.61 -11.08 -6.16
N ARG A 64 11.05 -9.90 -5.89
CA ARG A 64 11.82 -8.68 -5.58
C ARG A 64 12.28 -8.63 -4.12
N LEU A 65 11.68 -9.41 -3.23
CA LEU A 65 12.07 -9.46 -1.83
C LEU A 65 13.40 -10.18 -1.66
N ILE A 66 14.38 -9.51 -1.02
CA ILE A 66 15.72 -10.05 -0.76
C ILE A 66 16.03 -10.21 0.72
N CYS A 67 15.22 -9.62 1.59
CA CYS A 67 15.30 -9.79 3.04
C CYS A 67 13.96 -9.49 3.70
N ARG A 68 13.75 -10.05 4.89
CA ARG A 68 12.47 -9.99 5.61
C ARG A 68 12.62 -9.71 7.10
N SER A 69 11.54 -9.33 7.74
CA SER A 69 11.43 -9.37 9.20
C SER A 69 11.39 -10.81 9.72
N SER A 70 11.83 -11.01 10.96
CA SER A 70 11.71 -12.29 11.67
C SER A 70 10.25 -12.73 11.90
N TYR A 71 9.28 -11.85 11.71
CA TYR A 71 7.84 -12.13 11.83
C TYR A 71 7.15 -12.41 10.48
N CYS A 72 7.87 -12.26 9.36
CA CYS A 72 7.32 -12.60 8.04
C CYS A 72 7.46 -14.11 7.83
N ASP A 73 6.35 -14.84 7.86
CA ASP A 73 6.29 -16.30 7.74
C ASP A 73 5.31 -16.76 6.65
N THR A 74 4.60 -15.84 6.04
CA THR A 74 3.62 -16.09 4.98
C THR A 74 3.95 -15.20 3.76
N PRO A 75 3.88 -15.77 2.51
CA PRO A 75 3.73 -17.19 2.20
C PRO A 75 5.00 -18.00 2.55
N GLU A 76 4.94 -19.35 2.50
CA GLU A 76 6.04 -20.22 2.93
C GLU A 76 7.38 -19.92 2.22
N GLU A 77 7.34 -19.46 0.98
CA GLU A 77 8.49 -19.07 0.18
C GLU A 77 9.34 -17.98 0.85
N VAL A 78 8.72 -17.11 1.64
CA VAL A 78 9.42 -16.02 2.34
C VAL A 78 10.43 -16.54 3.35
N LEU A 79 10.23 -17.75 3.91
CA LEU A 79 11.11 -18.35 4.89
C LEU A 79 12.52 -18.63 4.34
N SER A 80 12.68 -18.69 3.03
CA SER A 80 13.98 -18.81 2.37
C SER A 80 14.81 -17.53 2.38
N LEU A 81 14.18 -16.38 2.63
CA LEU A 81 14.85 -15.09 2.66
C LEU A 81 15.55 -14.85 4.01
N PRO A 82 16.70 -14.14 4.00
CA PRO A 82 17.40 -13.81 5.21
C PRO A 82 16.61 -12.87 6.12
N GLU A 83 16.63 -13.15 7.41
CA GLU A 83 16.01 -12.33 8.44
C GLU A 83 16.88 -11.11 8.79
N THR A 84 16.24 -9.94 8.94
CA THR A 84 16.87 -8.67 9.28
C THR A 84 16.30 -8.04 10.56
N GLY A 85 15.89 -8.88 11.51
CA GLY A 85 15.28 -8.45 12.77
C GLY A 85 13.78 -8.18 12.63
N SER A 86 13.23 -7.32 13.48
CA SER A 86 11.82 -6.93 13.46
C SER A 86 11.67 -5.43 13.21
N ALA A 87 10.46 -4.96 12.90
CA ALA A 87 10.20 -3.52 12.75
C ALA A 87 10.57 -2.72 14.02
N ALA A 88 10.32 -3.30 15.21
CA ALA A 88 10.66 -2.66 16.48
C ALA A 88 12.18 -2.70 16.80
N ASN A 89 12.89 -3.68 16.26
CA ASN A 89 14.35 -3.85 16.48
C ASN A 89 15.01 -4.37 15.20
N PRO A 90 15.12 -3.53 14.14
CA PRO A 90 15.73 -3.91 12.88
C PRO A 90 17.25 -4.05 13.00
N ASP A 91 17.80 -5.07 12.36
CA ASP A 91 19.26 -5.25 12.23
C ASP A 91 19.75 -4.41 11.03
N ILE A 92 20.03 -3.15 11.31
CA ILE A 92 20.43 -2.16 10.28
C ILE A 92 21.71 -2.58 9.56
N ASP A 93 22.66 -3.21 10.25
CA ASP A 93 23.91 -3.66 9.63
C ASP A 93 23.66 -4.77 8.61
N LYS A 94 22.76 -5.71 8.93
CA LYS A 94 22.31 -6.73 7.98
C LYS A 94 21.57 -6.12 6.81
N ILE A 95 20.61 -5.22 7.05
CA ILE A 95 19.86 -4.55 5.98
C ILE A 95 20.82 -3.86 5.01
N ILE A 96 21.78 -3.09 5.54
CA ILE A 96 22.80 -2.42 4.72
C ILE A 96 23.65 -3.44 3.95
N SER A 97 23.98 -4.58 4.54
CA SER A 97 24.78 -5.62 3.87
C SER A 97 24.05 -6.28 2.69
N TYR A 98 22.73 -6.36 2.71
CA TYR A 98 21.92 -6.86 1.59
C TYR A 98 21.64 -5.77 0.57
N ALA A 99 21.72 -4.49 0.96
CA ALA A 99 21.56 -3.32 0.10
C ALA A 99 20.28 -3.33 -0.76
N PRO A 100 19.06 -3.48 -0.18
CA PRO A 100 17.85 -3.31 -0.96
C PRO A 100 17.75 -1.88 -1.47
N GLU A 101 17.21 -1.70 -2.68
CA GLU A 101 16.89 -0.36 -3.21
C GLU A 101 15.81 0.33 -2.37
N LEU A 102 14.85 -0.46 -1.90
CA LEU A 102 13.72 -0.01 -1.10
C LEU A 102 13.56 -0.90 0.14
N LEU A 103 13.49 -0.29 1.31
CA LEU A 103 13.07 -0.93 2.56
C LEU A 103 11.67 -0.42 2.92
N ILE A 104 10.73 -1.33 3.16
CA ILE A 104 9.35 -0.98 3.53
C ILE A 104 9.07 -1.43 4.97
N THR A 105 8.43 -0.56 5.74
CA THR A 105 8.00 -0.82 7.12
C THR A 105 6.62 -0.22 7.36
N GLN A 106 5.89 -0.75 8.36
CA GLN A 106 4.66 -0.13 8.86
C GLN A 106 4.86 0.60 10.20
N SER A 107 6.07 0.59 10.71
CA SER A 107 6.43 1.25 11.97
C SER A 107 7.58 2.23 11.76
N PRO A 108 7.62 3.35 12.48
CA PRO A 108 8.73 4.29 12.39
C PRO A 108 10.05 3.64 12.80
N ILE A 109 11.11 3.90 12.04
CA ILE A 109 12.50 3.54 12.39
C ILE A 109 13.15 4.73 13.09
N ALA A 110 14.03 4.45 14.05
CA ALA A 110 14.75 5.51 14.79
C ALA A 110 15.54 6.41 13.82
N ASN A 111 15.50 7.74 14.03
CA ASN A 111 16.14 8.72 13.15
C ASN A 111 17.61 8.41 12.84
N LYS A 112 18.38 7.95 13.83
CA LYS A 112 19.79 7.56 13.63
C LYS A 112 19.95 6.44 12.60
N ASP A 113 19.01 5.50 12.56
CA ASP A 113 19.02 4.34 11.67
C ASP A 113 18.49 4.72 10.28
N THR A 114 17.50 5.62 10.20
CA THR A 114 17.04 6.22 8.95
C THR A 114 18.17 6.95 8.22
N VAL A 115 18.99 7.71 8.96
CA VAL A 115 20.19 8.39 8.40
C VAL A 115 21.17 7.37 7.84
N ARG A 116 21.47 6.29 8.59
CA ARG A 116 22.39 5.23 8.13
C ARG A 116 21.90 4.51 6.87
N LEU A 117 20.59 4.23 6.78
CA LEU A 117 19.97 3.64 5.58
C LEU A 117 20.13 4.57 4.39
N SER A 118 19.83 5.86 4.57
CA SER A 118 19.96 6.88 3.54
C SER A 118 21.41 7.05 3.05
N GLU A 119 22.39 7.06 3.98
CA GLU A 119 23.82 7.11 3.66
C GLU A 119 24.29 5.88 2.88
N ALA A 120 23.65 4.73 3.10
CA ALA A 120 23.87 3.49 2.34
C ALA A 120 23.13 3.46 1.00
N GLY A 121 22.36 4.50 0.66
CA GLY A 121 21.59 4.58 -0.60
C GLY A 121 20.29 3.77 -0.58
N ILE A 122 19.80 3.36 0.59
CA ILE A 122 18.56 2.61 0.76
C ILE A 122 17.41 3.59 0.98
N SER A 123 16.40 3.56 0.10
CA SER A 123 15.16 4.30 0.27
C SER A 123 14.31 3.65 1.35
N LEU A 124 13.78 4.42 2.29
CA LEU A 124 12.88 3.93 3.35
C LEU A 124 11.47 4.45 3.11
N LEU A 125 10.54 3.53 2.87
CA LEU A 125 9.11 3.80 2.82
C LEU A 125 8.45 3.33 4.12
N THR A 126 7.74 4.24 4.80
CA THR A 126 6.84 3.88 5.89
C THR A 126 5.42 3.88 5.35
N LEU A 127 4.87 2.70 5.15
CA LEU A 127 3.49 2.50 4.72
C LEU A 127 2.64 2.31 5.99
N PRO A 128 1.66 3.18 6.28
CA PRO A 128 0.89 3.09 7.53
C PRO A 128 0.18 1.76 7.68
N ALA A 129 0.14 1.22 8.91
CA ALA A 129 -0.73 0.08 9.20
C ALA A 129 -2.19 0.53 9.05
N PRO A 130 -3.02 -0.17 8.24
CA PRO A 130 -4.38 0.27 7.99
C PRO A 130 -5.25 0.12 9.24
N THR A 131 -6.14 1.07 9.47
CA THR A 131 -7.20 1.01 10.49
C THR A 131 -8.57 0.77 9.89
N SER A 132 -8.67 0.74 8.55
CA SER A 132 -9.89 0.48 7.81
C SER A 132 -9.63 -0.34 6.54
N LEU A 133 -10.70 -0.90 5.96
CA LEU A 133 -10.63 -1.56 4.65
C LEU A 133 -10.24 -0.59 3.53
N GLU A 134 -10.65 0.67 3.62
CA GLU A 134 -10.27 1.70 2.65
C GLU A 134 -8.75 1.91 2.68
N GLU A 135 -8.17 2.13 3.85
CA GLU A 135 -6.72 2.29 4.01
C GLU A 135 -5.94 1.03 3.59
N LEU A 136 -6.50 -0.17 3.80
CA LEU A 136 -5.91 -1.40 3.28
C LEU A 136 -5.87 -1.38 1.74
N TYR A 137 -6.97 -0.98 1.10
CA TYR A 137 -7.02 -0.88 -0.36
C TYR A 137 -6.07 0.18 -0.89
N ASP A 138 -5.91 1.32 -0.19
CA ASP A 138 -4.96 2.36 -0.53
C ASP A 138 -3.51 1.85 -0.44
N ASN A 139 -3.19 1.03 0.56
CA ASN A 139 -1.88 0.41 0.67
C ASN A 139 -1.57 -0.54 -0.51
N TYR A 140 -2.56 -1.33 -0.96
CA TYR A 140 -2.41 -2.15 -2.17
C TYR A 140 -2.21 -1.30 -3.42
N ALA A 141 -2.97 -0.20 -3.56
CA ALA A 141 -2.84 0.70 -4.69
C ALA A 141 -1.46 1.37 -4.72
N ALA A 142 -0.98 1.87 -3.58
CA ALA A 142 0.34 2.47 -3.46
C ALA A 142 1.46 1.49 -3.85
N LEU A 143 1.43 0.25 -3.34
CA LEU A 143 2.41 -0.78 -3.70
C LEU A 143 2.30 -1.16 -5.18
N ALA A 144 1.09 -1.31 -5.71
CA ALA A 144 0.89 -1.62 -7.12
C ALA A 144 1.44 -0.51 -8.04
N ASP A 145 1.23 0.76 -7.70
CA ASP A 145 1.79 1.89 -8.44
C ASP A 145 3.32 1.92 -8.37
N ILE A 146 3.92 1.65 -7.20
CA ILE A 146 5.37 1.56 -7.03
C ILE A 146 5.96 0.46 -7.93
N PHE A 147 5.32 -0.72 -8.01
CA PHE A 147 5.85 -1.86 -8.74
C PHE A 147 5.48 -1.88 -10.22
N ALA A 148 4.25 -1.53 -10.58
CA ALA A 148 3.76 -1.59 -11.96
C ALA A 148 3.76 -0.24 -12.68
N GLY A 149 3.94 0.86 -11.94
CA GLY A 149 3.77 2.23 -12.43
C GLY A 149 2.30 2.66 -12.44
N SER A 150 2.05 3.97 -12.44
CA SER A 150 0.72 4.57 -12.29
C SER A 150 -0.29 4.18 -13.39
N ILE A 151 0.18 3.69 -14.55
CA ILE A 151 -0.72 3.28 -15.65
C ILE A 151 -1.35 1.91 -15.35
N GLU A 152 -0.57 0.95 -14.86
CA GLU A 152 -1.00 -0.43 -14.65
C GLU A 152 -1.35 -0.71 -13.18
N GLY A 153 -0.79 0.06 -12.24
CA GLY A 153 -0.92 -0.17 -10.81
C GLY A 153 -2.35 -0.22 -10.32
N ASN A 154 -3.19 0.74 -10.74
CA ASN A 154 -4.60 0.72 -10.34
C ASN A 154 -5.33 -0.57 -10.80
N SER A 155 -5.11 -1.00 -12.05
CA SER A 155 -5.71 -2.24 -12.56
C SER A 155 -5.17 -3.47 -11.85
N LEU A 156 -3.89 -3.48 -11.50
CA LEU A 156 -3.25 -4.55 -10.73
C LEU A 156 -3.86 -4.66 -9.34
N ALA A 157 -3.95 -3.55 -8.60
CA ALA A 157 -4.56 -3.52 -7.27
C ALA A 157 -6.02 -3.97 -7.30
N GLU A 158 -6.83 -3.46 -8.24
CA GLU A 158 -8.24 -3.85 -8.38
C GLU A 158 -8.41 -5.33 -8.67
N ASN A 159 -7.59 -5.91 -9.55
CA ASN A 159 -7.64 -7.34 -9.87
C ASN A 159 -7.21 -8.21 -8.68
N THR A 160 -6.16 -7.80 -7.96
CA THR A 160 -5.67 -8.52 -6.77
C THR A 160 -6.73 -8.52 -5.67
N LEU A 161 -7.45 -7.42 -5.49
CA LEU A 161 -8.45 -7.25 -4.43
C LEU A 161 -9.86 -7.70 -4.84
N ALA A 162 -10.09 -8.15 -6.08
CA ALA A 162 -11.43 -8.41 -6.61
C ALA A 162 -12.24 -9.42 -5.76
N ASP A 163 -11.63 -10.53 -5.38
CA ASP A 163 -12.28 -11.55 -4.56
C ASP A 163 -12.56 -11.06 -3.14
N MET A 164 -11.62 -10.36 -2.51
CA MET A 164 -11.81 -9.74 -1.19
C MET A 164 -12.97 -8.72 -1.22
N LYS A 165 -12.96 -7.79 -2.17
CA LYS A 165 -14.03 -6.80 -2.34
C LYS A 165 -15.39 -7.47 -2.59
N SER A 166 -15.40 -8.56 -3.37
CA SER A 166 -16.63 -9.33 -3.62
C SER A 166 -17.15 -9.99 -2.36
N ALA A 167 -16.28 -10.61 -1.55
CA ALA A 167 -16.63 -11.23 -0.28
C ALA A 167 -17.17 -10.20 0.73
N VAL A 168 -16.47 -9.07 0.89
CA VAL A 168 -16.89 -7.95 1.75
C VAL A 168 -18.26 -7.43 1.32
N ASN A 169 -18.49 -7.20 0.03
CA ASN A 169 -19.78 -6.72 -0.47
C ASN A 169 -20.91 -7.74 -0.27
N GLY A 170 -20.61 -9.04 -0.42
CA GLY A 170 -21.58 -10.11 -0.18
C GLY A 170 -21.96 -10.29 1.29
N ALA A 171 -21.08 -9.87 2.21
CA ALA A 171 -21.27 -9.99 3.65
C ALA A 171 -22.02 -8.79 4.29
N LYS A 172 -22.18 -7.69 3.56
CA LYS A 172 -22.77 -6.44 4.09
C LYS A 172 -24.15 -6.65 4.72
N ASN A 173 -24.28 -6.15 5.97
CA ASN A 173 -25.52 -6.18 6.72
C ASN A 173 -26.11 -7.60 6.92
N SER A 174 -25.27 -8.61 7.07
CA SER A 174 -25.69 -10.00 7.28
C SER A 174 -26.21 -10.27 8.70
N CYS A 175 -26.00 -9.34 9.64
CA CYS A 175 -26.52 -9.40 11.01
C CYS A 175 -26.95 -8.02 11.53
N GLU A 176 -27.67 -8.00 12.67
CA GLU A 176 -28.10 -6.75 13.31
C GLU A 176 -26.96 -6.08 14.09
N SER A 177 -26.21 -6.86 14.86
CA SER A 177 -25.11 -6.37 15.68
C SER A 177 -24.05 -7.42 15.92
N ILE A 178 -22.82 -6.97 16.08
CA ILE A 178 -21.64 -7.82 16.15
C ILE A 178 -20.56 -7.16 17.01
N VAL A 179 -19.67 -7.98 17.59
CA VAL A 179 -18.40 -7.54 18.15
C VAL A 179 -17.34 -8.59 17.90
N PHE A 180 -16.12 -8.13 17.62
CA PHE A 180 -14.92 -8.97 17.57
C PHE A 180 -14.14 -8.82 18.88
N ILE A 181 -13.90 -9.94 19.57
CA ILE A 181 -13.18 -9.97 20.85
C ILE A 181 -11.83 -10.67 20.65
N MET A 182 -10.75 -9.99 21.02
CA MET A 182 -9.40 -10.52 20.96
C MET A 182 -8.95 -11.14 22.28
N ASN A 183 -9.38 -10.56 23.42
CA ASN A 183 -9.02 -11.04 24.74
C ASN A 183 -10.04 -10.59 25.79
N ILE A 184 -10.13 -11.36 26.90
CA ILE A 184 -10.93 -11.02 28.07
C ILE A 184 -10.04 -11.17 29.31
N ASP A 185 -9.89 -10.11 30.08
CA ASP A 185 -9.19 -10.11 31.39
C ASP A 185 -10.05 -9.44 32.45
N GLY A 186 -10.78 -10.28 33.23
CA GLY A 186 -11.74 -9.82 34.23
C GLY A 186 -12.88 -9.03 33.60
N ASP A 187 -12.99 -7.73 33.92
CA ASP A 187 -14.00 -6.81 33.39
C ASP A 187 -13.55 -6.05 32.15
N GLU A 188 -12.25 -6.13 31.82
CA GLU A 188 -11.68 -5.51 30.65
C GLU A 188 -11.69 -6.47 29.46
N ILE A 189 -12.22 -6.00 28.32
CA ILE A 189 -12.31 -6.77 27.08
C ILE A 189 -11.58 -6.02 25.99
N THR A 190 -10.59 -6.71 25.40
CA THR A 190 -9.93 -6.21 24.19
C THR A 190 -10.78 -6.58 22.98
N ALA A 191 -11.31 -5.58 22.28
CA ALA A 191 -12.24 -5.74 21.18
C ALA A 191 -11.86 -4.90 19.95
N GLY A 192 -12.47 -5.20 18.82
CA GLY A 192 -12.40 -4.37 17.62
C GLY A 192 -13.25 -3.12 17.80
N THR A 193 -12.62 -2.01 18.21
CA THR A 193 -13.24 -0.70 18.44
C THR A 193 -13.35 0.12 17.16
N GLY A 194 -14.06 1.24 17.19
CA GLY A 194 -14.32 2.08 16.02
C GLY A 194 -13.08 2.68 15.38
N ASP A 195 -11.96 2.76 16.08
CA ASP A 195 -10.66 3.25 15.63
C ASP A 195 -9.70 2.13 15.18
N SER A 196 -10.17 0.89 15.05
CA SER A 196 -9.36 -0.27 14.73
C SER A 196 -9.77 -0.95 13.42
N PHE A 197 -8.80 -1.55 12.73
CA PHE A 197 -9.08 -2.35 11.53
C PHE A 197 -10.10 -3.47 11.78
N ALA A 198 -9.98 -4.18 12.90
CA ALA A 198 -10.95 -5.22 13.25
C ALA A 198 -12.36 -4.64 13.42
N GLY A 199 -12.48 -3.48 14.07
CA GLY A 199 -13.76 -2.80 14.23
C GLY A 199 -14.38 -2.37 12.90
N ASP A 200 -13.60 -1.82 11.99
CA ASP A 200 -14.04 -1.45 10.64
C ASP A 200 -14.48 -2.68 9.84
N LEU A 201 -13.63 -3.71 9.79
CA LEU A 201 -13.93 -4.97 9.09
C LEU A 201 -15.22 -5.61 9.56
N PHE A 202 -15.40 -5.74 10.89
CA PHE A 202 -16.60 -6.38 11.45
C PHE A 202 -17.85 -5.50 11.33
N SER A 203 -17.71 -4.18 11.20
CA SER A 203 -18.83 -3.26 10.94
C SER A 203 -19.51 -3.51 9.57
N VAL A 204 -18.81 -4.18 8.65
CA VAL A 204 -19.38 -4.60 7.36
C VAL A 204 -20.56 -5.57 7.55
N PHE A 205 -20.45 -6.48 8.48
CA PHE A 205 -21.47 -7.51 8.73
C PHE A 205 -22.74 -6.95 9.41
N GLY A 206 -22.59 -5.95 10.27
CA GLY A 206 -23.66 -5.33 11.02
C GLY A 206 -23.13 -4.23 11.92
N ARG A 207 -24.00 -3.68 12.79
CA ARG A 207 -23.58 -2.63 13.72
C ARG A 207 -22.55 -3.19 14.71
N ASN A 208 -21.31 -2.73 14.66
CA ASN A 208 -20.31 -3.03 15.67
C ASN A 208 -20.72 -2.35 17.00
N ILE A 209 -20.91 -3.11 18.07
CA ILE A 209 -21.34 -2.54 19.35
C ILE A 209 -20.27 -1.68 20.02
N ALA A 210 -19.01 -1.85 19.63
CA ALA A 210 -17.84 -1.08 20.07
C ALA A 210 -17.46 0.06 19.11
N GLU A 211 -18.34 0.46 18.18
CA GLU A 211 -18.07 1.47 17.15
C GLU A 211 -17.75 2.87 17.69
N ASN A 212 -18.19 3.18 18.92
CA ASN A 212 -17.92 4.46 19.58
C ASN A 212 -16.81 4.38 20.62
N ASP A 213 -16.22 3.21 20.82
CA ASP A 213 -15.11 2.98 21.75
C ASP A 213 -13.78 3.09 21.01
N THR A 214 -12.69 3.29 21.74
CA THR A 214 -11.34 3.47 21.23
C THR A 214 -10.33 2.62 22.00
N ASP A 215 -9.10 2.59 21.52
CA ASP A 215 -7.97 1.93 22.19
C ASP A 215 -8.21 0.43 22.47
N TYR A 216 -9.01 -0.21 21.62
CA TYR A 216 -9.33 -1.65 21.70
C TYR A 216 -9.99 -2.10 23.00
N THR A 217 -10.62 -1.21 23.77
CA THR A 217 -11.11 -1.55 25.11
C THR A 217 -12.61 -1.29 25.26
N ILE A 218 -13.34 -2.31 25.73
CA ILE A 218 -14.72 -2.21 26.24
C ILE A 218 -14.81 -2.95 27.57
N THR A 219 -15.90 -2.70 28.36
CA THR A 219 -16.14 -3.40 29.59
C THR A 219 -17.15 -4.55 29.41
N ALA A 220 -17.12 -5.54 30.33
CA ALA A 220 -18.12 -6.60 30.35
C ALA A 220 -19.53 -6.04 30.56
N GLY A 221 -19.68 -4.93 31.29
CA GLY A 221 -20.96 -4.24 31.48
C GLY A 221 -21.51 -3.66 30.17
N GLU A 222 -20.66 -3.09 29.33
CA GLU A 222 -21.05 -2.58 28.02
C GLU A 222 -21.45 -3.71 27.09
N LEU A 223 -20.66 -4.80 27.03
CA LEU A 223 -20.97 -5.99 26.25
C LEU A 223 -22.33 -6.57 26.60
N ILE A 224 -22.59 -6.79 27.92
CA ILE A 224 -23.86 -7.34 28.40
C ILE A 224 -25.03 -6.41 28.08
N LYS A 225 -24.86 -5.09 28.23
CA LYS A 225 -25.89 -4.10 27.92
C LYS A 225 -26.20 -4.02 26.41
N ALA A 226 -25.20 -4.17 25.59
CA ALA A 226 -25.35 -4.09 24.14
C ALA A 226 -26.00 -5.36 23.55
N ASP A 227 -25.82 -6.52 24.21
CA ASP A 227 -26.40 -7.83 23.85
C ASP A 227 -26.24 -8.13 22.33
N PRO A 228 -25.02 -8.20 21.80
CA PRO A 228 -24.82 -8.35 20.38
C PRO A 228 -25.34 -9.69 19.88
N GLN A 229 -25.82 -9.69 18.62
CA GLN A 229 -26.31 -10.93 17.97
C GLN A 229 -25.18 -11.93 17.76
N TYR A 230 -23.98 -11.44 17.47
CA TYR A 230 -22.77 -12.28 17.27
C TYR A 230 -21.58 -11.73 18.03
N ILE A 231 -20.80 -12.66 18.58
CA ILE A 231 -19.50 -12.43 19.20
C ILE A 231 -18.49 -13.34 18.47
N PHE A 232 -17.40 -12.76 17.99
CA PHE A 232 -16.29 -13.45 17.36
C PHE A 232 -15.01 -13.31 18.16
#